data_57e14a40c08d45e1eea3d560c137c74b
#
_entry.id   57e14a40c08d45e1eea3d560c137c74b
#
_cell.length_a   1.000
_cell.length_b   1.000
_cell.length_c   1.000
_cell.angle_alpha   90.00
_cell.angle_beta   90.00
_cell.angle_gamma   90.00
#
_symmetry.space_group_name_H-M   'P 1'
#
loop_
_entity.id
_entity.type
_entity.pdbx_description
1 polymer ?
#
loop_
_entity_poly.entity_id
_entity_poly.type
_entity_poly.pdbx_seq_one_letter_code
_entity_poly.pdbx_strand_id
1 'polypeptide(L)'
;MSGMPALNDPALHWESRYKRNCFVYIVIYGLLGAVTGITNNTLVSYLDLAAPKVVTGLNIYTAIGSVLMAIMLIYIHKTGYKKVLVVAPILTIATMLAMIFTENTQIIAISYALLTAGVGIYDFMYPLMYSVYVPRKIRTFMMSAVMITNLVTQAIVTFFGGKVVVWVFSKIMGIGYDKASVLSGNQAHMTGSTLHNYITSYKSVIYIAIGFTILAFICSLFLKERPSDYTETEAELAERKAKKAVNFKMLAQKDIVLFVTFLALIRVGAYLVTPYFPIYLNNFLHIQRGTVSTIITLQTFAMLIGYTFAPWLEKKLGSIVSISVMTLSCTPLMLLMAKGNIFGSNVAIAIGIVLFLRSGLVNASMPVQQSLQMALVPKNLRPAFSSLTTIVNAVVGIGVGLFTSLFLLKDPSGYAIAYYIAAGFYVVACILLLILKKKYNRIMEKESEEEKIERKQEEQAEKKEEQEA
;
A
#
# COMPACT_ATOMS: atom_id res chain seq x y z
N MET A 1 -17.63 0.47 -23.69
CA MET A 1 -16.17 0.59 -23.96
C MET A 1 -15.87 1.25 -25.32
N SER A 2 -16.72 2.14 -25.77
CA SER A 2 -16.56 2.89 -27.03
C SER A 2 -16.08 4.29 -26.68
N GLY A 3 -14.82 4.60 -26.95
CA GLY A 3 -14.29 5.96 -26.81
C GLY A 3 -12.87 6.14 -26.32
N MET A 4 -12.09 5.05 -26.06
CA MET A 4 -10.65 5.25 -25.78
C MET A 4 -9.89 5.51 -27.06
N PRO A 5 -9.16 6.62 -27.19
CA PRO A 5 -8.25 6.84 -28.31
C PRO A 5 -7.20 5.71 -28.31
N ALA A 6 -6.90 5.17 -29.49
CA ALA A 6 -5.84 4.18 -29.61
C ALA A 6 -4.52 4.78 -29.11
N LEU A 7 -3.70 4.01 -28.40
CA LEU A 7 -2.42 4.47 -27.85
C LEU A 7 -1.44 4.98 -28.93
N ASN A 8 -1.71 4.68 -30.19
CA ASN A 8 -0.96 5.13 -31.37
C ASN A 8 -1.71 6.22 -32.16
N ASP A 9 -2.80 6.79 -31.63
CA ASP A 9 -3.55 7.85 -32.28
C ASP A 9 -2.65 9.10 -32.43
N PRO A 10 -2.42 9.58 -33.66
CA PRO A 10 -1.65 10.81 -33.91
C PRO A 10 -2.22 12.05 -33.18
N ALA A 11 -3.54 12.08 -32.95
CA ALA A 11 -4.23 13.14 -32.23
C ALA A 11 -3.83 13.25 -30.73
N LEU A 12 -3.16 12.24 -30.17
CA LEU A 12 -2.65 12.29 -28.80
C LEU A 12 -1.41 13.15 -28.64
N HIS A 13 -0.67 13.49 -29.73
CA HIS A 13 0.61 14.21 -29.70
C HIS A 13 1.59 13.69 -28.62
N TRP A 14 1.64 12.37 -28.43
CA TRP A 14 2.45 11.73 -27.38
C TRP A 14 3.88 11.54 -27.84
N GLU A 15 4.81 12.32 -27.29
CA GLU A 15 6.24 12.26 -27.62
C GLU A 15 6.78 10.84 -27.43
N SER A 16 7.54 10.34 -28.41
CA SER A 16 8.10 8.98 -28.42
C SER A 16 8.95 8.67 -27.18
N ARG A 17 9.69 9.66 -26.67
CA ARG A 17 10.48 9.58 -25.44
C ARG A 17 9.57 9.38 -24.21
N TYR A 18 8.49 10.16 -24.12
CA TYR A 18 7.51 10.06 -23.02
C TYR A 18 6.79 8.71 -23.02
N LYS A 19 6.34 8.26 -24.20
CA LYS A 19 5.73 6.96 -24.40
C LYS A 19 6.65 5.84 -23.90
N ARG A 20 7.93 5.87 -24.31
CA ARG A 20 8.93 4.90 -23.87
C ARG A 20 9.12 4.93 -22.35
N ASN A 21 9.28 6.09 -21.72
CA ASN A 21 9.45 6.22 -20.28
C ASN A 21 8.26 5.64 -19.51
N CYS A 22 7.03 5.85 -19.99
CA CYS A 22 5.83 5.27 -19.38
C CYS A 22 5.83 3.74 -19.42
N PHE A 23 6.13 3.13 -20.58
CA PHE A 23 6.17 1.67 -20.71
C PHE A 23 7.31 1.05 -19.92
N VAL A 24 8.49 1.66 -19.92
CA VAL A 24 9.62 1.22 -19.06
C VAL A 24 9.22 1.26 -17.59
N TYR A 25 8.51 2.31 -17.17
CA TYR A 25 8.07 2.42 -15.78
C TYR A 25 7.01 1.37 -15.41
N ILE A 26 6.08 1.01 -16.31
CA ILE A 26 5.14 -0.10 -16.09
C ILE A 26 5.88 -1.40 -15.78
N VAL A 27 6.94 -1.70 -16.54
CA VAL A 27 7.75 -2.89 -16.33
C VAL A 27 8.48 -2.83 -14.98
N ILE A 28 9.12 -1.69 -14.66
CA ILE A 28 9.79 -1.48 -13.37
C ILE A 28 8.81 -1.69 -12.22
N TYR A 29 7.65 -1.04 -12.28
CA TYR A 29 6.68 -1.09 -11.19
C TYR A 29 6.02 -2.47 -11.07
N GLY A 30 5.88 -3.20 -12.18
CA GLY A 30 5.48 -4.61 -12.17
C GLY A 30 6.52 -5.50 -11.48
N LEU A 31 7.82 -5.37 -11.81
CA LEU A 31 8.89 -6.10 -11.14
C LEU A 31 8.93 -5.81 -9.63
N LEU A 32 8.68 -4.57 -9.24
CA LEU A 32 8.60 -4.18 -7.83
C LEU A 32 7.34 -4.69 -7.14
N GLY A 33 6.25 -4.91 -7.86
CA GLY A 33 5.11 -5.66 -7.35
C GLY A 33 5.51 -7.06 -6.88
N ALA A 34 6.39 -7.74 -7.64
CA ALA A 34 6.96 -9.02 -7.21
C ALA A 34 7.79 -8.89 -5.92
N VAL A 35 8.62 -7.86 -5.82
CA VAL A 35 9.41 -7.56 -4.61
C VAL A 35 8.51 -7.28 -3.43
N THR A 36 7.46 -6.45 -3.61
CA THR A 36 6.46 -6.13 -2.58
C THR A 36 5.73 -7.38 -2.09
N GLY A 37 5.37 -8.31 -2.99
CA GLY A 37 4.75 -9.58 -2.64
C GLY A 37 5.62 -10.44 -1.73
N ILE A 38 6.93 -10.48 -1.99
CA ILE A 38 7.89 -11.19 -1.14
C ILE A 38 8.11 -10.45 0.18
N THR A 39 8.26 -9.13 0.14
CA THR A 39 8.55 -8.31 1.32
C THR A 39 7.41 -8.36 2.33
N ASN A 40 6.17 -8.21 1.89
CA ASN A 40 5.02 -8.16 2.78
C ASN A 40 4.57 -9.54 3.30
N ASN A 41 5.03 -10.63 2.71
CA ASN A 41 4.63 -11.97 3.10
C ASN A 41 5.82 -12.84 3.51
N THR A 42 6.72 -13.14 2.59
CA THR A 42 7.80 -14.11 2.81
C THR A 42 8.91 -13.53 3.70
N LEU A 43 9.28 -12.27 3.48
CA LEU A 43 10.30 -11.61 4.30
C LEU A 43 9.81 -11.39 5.75
N VAL A 44 8.54 -11.03 5.97
CA VAL A 44 7.99 -10.89 7.33
C VAL A 44 8.06 -12.21 8.08
N SER A 45 7.74 -13.34 7.42
CA SER A 45 7.84 -14.66 8.04
C SER A 45 9.29 -15.11 8.25
N TYR A 46 10.22 -14.73 7.35
CA TYR A 46 11.64 -14.93 7.57
C TYR A 46 12.15 -14.18 8.81
N LEU A 47 11.78 -12.91 8.94
CA LEU A 47 12.17 -12.08 10.09
C LEU A 47 11.59 -12.60 11.41
N ASP A 48 10.40 -13.19 11.39
CA ASP A 48 9.80 -13.81 12.57
C ASP A 48 10.67 -14.95 13.14
N LEU A 49 11.34 -15.69 12.26
CA LEU A 49 12.27 -16.75 12.64
C LEU A 49 13.69 -16.25 12.95
N ALA A 50 14.19 -15.30 12.14
CA ALA A 50 15.57 -14.82 12.21
C ALA A 50 15.77 -13.66 13.19
N ALA A 51 14.77 -12.78 13.35
CA ALA A 51 14.83 -11.60 14.18
C ALA A 51 13.45 -11.21 14.78
N PRO A 52 12.87 -12.03 15.67
CA PRO A 52 11.51 -11.83 16.19
C PRO A 52 11.28 -10.44 16.81
N LYS A 53 12.30 -9.88 17.46
CA LYS A 53 12.24 -8.52 18.04
C LYS A 53 11.99 -7.42 16.98
N VAL A 54 12.44 -7.61 15.74
CA VAL A 54 12.19 -6.66 14.65
C VAL A 54 10.74 -6.74 14.20
N VAL A 55 10.19 -7.95 14.14
CA VAL A 55 8.83 -8.20 13.70
C VAL A 55 7.80 -7.53 14.60
N THR A 56 7.96 -7.60 15.91
CA THR A 56 7.02 -6.94 16.84
C THR A 56 6.97 -5.42 16.65
N GLY A 57 8.03 -4.80 16.14
CA GLY A 57 8.16 -3.36 15.85
C GLY A 57 8.05 -2.98 14.37
N LEU A 58 7.56 -3.83 13.48
CA LEU A 58 7.51 -3.58 12.01
C LEU A 58 6.95 -2.20 11.65
N ASN A 59 5.89 -1.76 12.33
CA ASN A 59 5.26 -0.47 12.06
C ASN A 59 6.19 0.72 12.36
N ILE A 60 7.10 0.60 13.35
CA ILE A 60 8.10 1.64 13.65
C ILE A 60 9.03 1.80 12.45
N TYR A 61 9.57 0.70 11.96
CA TYR A 61 10.54 0.70 10.87
C TYR A 61 9.90 1.13 9.54
N THR A 62 8.65 0.72 9.29
CA THR A 62 7.86 1.17 8.14
C THR A 62 7.59 2.68 8.21
N ALA A 63 7.28 3.22 9.38
CA ALA A 63 7.08 4.65 9.57
C ALA A 63 8.38 5.44 9.35
N ILE A 64 9.51 4.95 9.86
CA ILE A 64 10.85 5.54 9.60
C ILE A 64 11.14 5.50 8.09
N GLY A 65 10.91 4.38 7.42
CA GLY A 65 11.05 4.24 5.97
C GLY A 65 10.21 5.26 5.20
N SER A 66 8.97 5.51 5.63
CA SER A 66 8.08 6.51 5.02
C SER A 66 8.60 7.93 5.18
N VAL A 67 9.21 8.26 6.32
CA VAL A 67 9.85 9.57 6.53
C VAL A 67 11.09 9.72 5.64
N LEU A 68 11.94 8.70 5.54
CA LEU A 68 13.10 8.72 4.66
C LEU A 68 12.70 8.91 3.20
N MET A 69 11.65 8.21 2.76
CA MET A 69 11.08 8.36 1.43
C MET A 69 10.57 9.78 1.18
N ALA A 70 9.88 10.39 2.14
CA ALA A 70 9.42 11.78 2.02
C ALA A 70 10.60 12.75 1.85
N ILE A 71 11.71 12.52 2.56
CA ILE A 71 12.94 13.31 2.40
C ILE A 71 13.51 13.15 0.99
N MET A 72 13.57 11.92 0.46
CA MET A 72 14.04 11.68 -0.91
C MET A 72 13.19 12.42 -1.95
N LEU A 73 11.87 12.49 -1.74
CA LEU A 73 10.95 13.19 -2.64
C LEU A 73 11.14 14.72 -2.65
N ILE A 74 11.52 15.33 -1.52
CA ILE A 74 11.80 16.77 -1.46
C ILE A 74 12.94 17.16 -2.41
N TYR A 75 13.91 16.29 -2.59
CA TYR A 75 15.08 16.55 -3.45
C TYR A 75 14.86 16.19 -4.92
N ILE A 76 13.69 15.64 -5.29
CA ILE A 76 13.43 15.12 -6.64
C ILE A 76 13.57 16.18 -7.74
N HIS A 77 13.14 17.43 -7.46
CA HIS A 77 13.24 18.56 -8.37
C HIS A 77 14.70 18.99 -8.66
N LYS A 78 15.65 18.55 -7.82
CA LYS A 78 17.09 18.79 -8.01
C LYS A 78 17.81 17.59 -8.62
N THR A 79 17.38 16.39 -8.26
CA THR A 79 18.07 15.14 -8.63
C THR A 79 17.51 14.50 -9.90
N GLY A 80 16.24 14.74 -10.22
CA GLY A 80 15.51 14.10 -11.31
C GLY A 80 14.90 12.74 -10.93
N TYR A 81 13.94 12.29 -11.73
CA TYR A 81 13.24 11.03 -11.51
C TYR A 81 14.14 9.82 -11.72
N LYS A 82 14.94 9.82 -12.79
CA LYS A 82 15.81 8.70 -13.16
C LYS A 82 16.81 8.36 -12.07
N LYS A 83 17.48 9.37 -11.48
CA LYS A 83 18.47 9.12 -10.42
C LYS A 83 17.85 8.45 -9.20
N VAL A 84 16.67 8.90 -8.79
CA VAL A 84 15.93 8.28 -7.66
C VAL A 84 15.57 6.83 -7.97
N LEU A 85 15.05 6.57 -9.19
CA LEU A 85 14.66 5.23 -9.64
C LEU A 85 15.85 4.27 -9.87
N VAL A 86 17.07 4.79 -10.03
CA VAL A 86 18.31 4.01 -10.10
C VAL A 86 18.86 3.74 -8.71
N VAL A 87 18.81 4.71 -7.80
CA VAL A 87 19.35 4.56 -6.43
C VAL A 87 18.48 3.64 -5.57
N ALA A 88 17.15 3.72 -5.71
CA ALA A 88 16.22 2.93 -4.91
C ALA A 88 16.42 1.40 -5.04
N PRO A 89 16.60 0.78 -6.22
CA PRO A 89 16.90 -0.65 -6.32
C PRO A 89 18.23 -1.02 -5.69
N ILE A 90 19.26 -0.17 -5.82
CA ILE A 90 20.58 -0.42 -5.21
C ILE A 90 20.44 -0.48 -3.69
N LEU A 91 19.70 0.48 -3.10
CA LEU A 91 19.38 0.48 -1.68
C LEU A 91 18.61 -0.77 -1.27
N THR A 92 17.59 -1.16 -2.06
CA THR A 92 16.79 -2.36 -1.82
C THR A 92 17.64 -3.64 -1.84
N ILE A 93 18.53 -3.79 -2.82
CA ILE A 93 19.44 -4.94 -2.91
C ILE A 93 20.38 -4.97 -1.70
N ALA A 94 21.04 -3.85 -1.39
CA ALA A 94 21.98 -3.77 -0.29
C ALA A 94 21.34 -4.14 1.06
N THR A 95 20.11 -3.65 1.30
CA THR A 95 19.36 -3.94 2.54
C THR A 95 18.89 -5.39 2.62
N MET A 96 18.44 -5.99 1.51
CA MET A 96 18.09 -7.41 1.48
C MET A 96 19.30 -8.29 1.73
N LEU A 97 20.46 -7.98 1.12
CA LEU A 97 21.71 -8.71 1.38
C LEU A 97 22.14 -8.57 2.84
N ALA A 98 22.08 -7.36 3.40
CA ALA A 98 22.41 -7.15 4.81
C ALA A 98 21.54 -8.01 5.73
N MET A 99 20.21 -8.11 5.47
CA MET A 99 19.31 -8.95 6.27
C MET A 99 19.58 -10.46 6.13
N ILE A 100 20.09 -10.92 4.99
CA ILE A 100 20.41 -12.35 4.79
C ILE A 100 21.71 -12.75 5.49
N PHE A 101 22.71 -11.87 5.51
CA PHE A 101 24.06 -12.18 5.96
C PHE A 101 24.37 -11.77 7.39
N THR A 102 23.48 -10.99 8.06
CA THR A 102 23.69 -10.58 9.45
C THR A 102 22.69 -11.23 10.40
N GLU A 103 23.16 -11.49 11.62
CA GLU A 103 22.30 -11.88 12.75
C GLU A 103 22.06 -10.71 13.73
N ASN A 104 22.70 -9.57 13.48
CA ASN A 104 22.55 -8.40 14.33
C ASN A 104 21.17 -7.75 14.15
N THR A 105 20.35 -7.83 15.18
CA THR A 105 18.97 -7.32 15.20
C THR A 105 18.88 -5.83 14.82
N GLN A 106 19.86 -5.00 15.22
CA GLN A 106 19.86 -3.57 14.91
C GLN A 106 20.11 -3.31 13.42
N ILE A 107 21.06 -4.05 12.81
CA ILE A 107 21.33 -3.94 11.38
C ILE A 107 20.12 -4.42 10.58
N ILE A 108 19.47 -5.51 10.99
CA ILE A 108 18.24 -6.01 10.37
C ILE A 108 17.12 -4.95 10.45
N ALA A 109 16.94 -4.31 11.61
CA ALA A 109 15.93 -3.27 11.82
C ALA A 109 16.14 -2.05 10.91
N ILE A 110 17.39 -1.54 10.86
CA ILE A 110 17.76 -0.41 9.98
C ILE A 110 17.59 -0.82 8.51
N SER A 111 18.04 -2.02 8.14
CA SER A 111 17.88 -2.52 6.79
C SER A 111 16.42 -2.66 6.38
N TYR A 112 15.54 -3.08 7.28
CA TYR A 112 14.10 -3.15 7.00
C TYR A 112 13.48 -1.77 6.80
N ALA A 113 13.86 -0.76 7.60
CA ALA A 113 13.40 0.61 7.41
C ALA A 113 13.87 1.19 6.06
N LEU A 114 15.12 0.96 5.68
CA LEU A 114 15.67 1.40 4.40
C LEU A 114 15.03 0.63 3.22
N LEU A 115 14.76 -0.67 3.39
CA LEU A 115 14.06 -1.48 2.40
C LEU A 115 12.66 -0.91 2.10
N THR A 116 11.89 -0.59 3.15
CA THR A 116 10.55 -0.01 2.99
C THR A 116 10.58 1.35 2.30
N ALA A 117 11.63 2.16 2.53
CA ALA A 117 11.85 3.39 1.79
C ALA A 117 12.19 3.12 0.31
N GLY A 118 13.09 2.18 0.03
CA GLY A 118 13.51 1.83 -1.31
C GLY A 118 12.41 1.23 -2.18
N VAL A 119 11.54 0.41 -1.62
CA VAL A 119 10.38 -0.17 -2.32
C VAL A 119 9.24 0.85 -2.42
N GLY A 120 8.93 1.55 -1.33
CA GLY A 120 7.79 2.47 -1.27
C GLY A 120 7.95 3.74 -2.11
N ILE A 121 9.18 4.15 -2.46
CA ILE A 121 9.42 5.35 -3.28
C ILE A 121 8.69 5.29 -4.63
N TYR A 122 8.52 4.10 -5.18
CA TYR A 122 7.87 3.91 -6.48
C TYR A 122 6.36 4.18 -6.43
N ASP A 123 5.71 3.98 -5.28
CA ASP A 123 4.29 4.30 -5.09
C ASP A 123 4.03 5.81 -5.18
N PHE A 124 5.04 6.63 -4.88
CA PHE A 124 4.97 8.08 -4.99
C PHE A 124 5.47 8.59 -6.34
N MET A 125 6.34 7.83 -7.01
CA MET A 125 6.91 8.21 -8.30
C MET A 125 5.93 8.07 -9.45
N TYR A 126 5.03 7.07 -9.44
CA TYR A 126 4.13 6.86 -10.57
C TYR A 126 3.18 8.05 -10.83
N PRO A 127 2.54 8.69 -9.81
CA PRO A 127 1.69 9.84 -10.09
C PRO A 127 2.49 11.03 -10.64
N LEU A 128 3.71 11.26 -10.11
CA LEU A 128 4.58 12.33 -10.55
C LEU A 128 5.01 12.14 -12.01
N MET A 129 5.57 10.98 -12.34
CA MET A 129 6.02 10.68 -13.71
C MET A 129 4.87 10.69 -14.72
N TYR A 130 3.71 10.12 -14.35
CA TYR A 130 2.56 10.07 -15.25
C TYR A 130 1.89 11.42 -15.43
N SER A 131 2.04 12.34 -14.47
CA SER A 131 1.58 13.73 -14.66
C SER A 131 2.37 14.45 -15.75
N VAL A 132 3.67 14.12 -15.90
CA VAL A 132 4.58 14.73 -16.90
C VAL A 132 4.55 13.98 -18.23
N TYR A 133 4.68 12.65 -18.18
CA TYR A 133 4.93 11.85 -19.39
C TYR A 133 3.66 11.34 -20.09
N VAL A 134 2.46 11.44 -19.48
CA VAL A 134 1.23 10.91 -20.06
C VAL A 134 0.26 12.03 -20.45
N PRO A 135 -0.23 12.05 -21.69
CA PRO A 135 -1.27 12.99 -22.12
C PRO A 135 -2.52 12.91 -21.22
N ARG A 136 -3.13 14.06 -20.92
CA ARG A 136 -4.29 14.14 -20.01
C ARG A 136 -5.42 13.20 -20.39
N LYS A 137 -5.71 13.06 -21.71
CA LYS A 137 -6.80 12.20 -22.22
C LYS A 137 -6.72 10.73 -21.80
N ILE A 138 -5.51 10.17 -21.66
CA ILE A 138 -5.29 8.75 -21.33
C ILE A 138 -4.62 8.54 -19.98
N ARG A 139 -4.36 9.61 -19.23
CA ARG A 139 -3.58 9.55 -17.97
C ARG A 139 -4.19 8.60 -16.94
N THR A 140 -5.50 8.71 -16.69
CA THR A 140 -6.21 7.85 -15.73
C THR A 140 -6.11 6.37 -16.14
N PHE A 141 -6.27 6.06 -17.42
CA PHE A 141 -6.11 4.69 -17.93
C PHE A 141 -4.70 4.16 -17.70
N MET A 142 -3.67 4.95 -18.03
CA MET A 142 -2.27 4.54 -17.85
C MET A 142 -1.88 4.41 -16.37
N MET A 143 -2.39 5.28 -15.50
CA MET A 143 -2.23 5.13 -14.03
C MET A 143 -2.88 3.83 -13.54
N SER A 144 -4.07 3.50 -14.00
CA SER A 144 -4.71 2.23 -13.66
C SER A 144 -3.92 1.03 -14.17
N ALA A 145 -3.41 1.09 -15.40
CA ALA A 145 -2.63 0.00 -15.99
C ALA A 145 -1.36 -0.30 -15.19
N VAL A 146 -0.63 0.74 -14.75
CA VAL A 146 0.58 0.57 -13.93
C VAL A 146 0.27 -0.04 -12.56
N MET A 147 -0.81 0.40 -11.92
CA MET A 147 -1.25 -0.16 -10.64
C MET A 147 -1.70 -1.62 -10.76
N ILE A 148 -2.48 -1.94 -11.79
CA ILE A 148 -2.95 -3.31 -12.06
C ILE A 148 -1.75 -4.22 -12.30
N THR A 149 -0.76 -3.79 -13.10
CA THR A 149 0.45 -4.57 -13.36
C THR A 149 1.20 -4.89 -12.07
N ASN A 150 1.36 -3.91 -11.18
CA ASN A 150 1.99 -4.11 -9.86
C ASN A 150 1.21 -5.12 -9.01
N LEU A 151 -0.11 -4.95 -8.86
CA LEU A 151 -0.94 -5.82 -8.03
C LEU A 151 -1.00 -7.25 -8.57
N VAL A 152 -1.09 -7.43 -9.90
CA VAL A 152 -1.10 -8.76 -10.51
C VAL A 152 0.23 -9.48 -10.26
N THR A 153 1.35 -8.79 -10.47
CA THR A 153 2.68 -9.36 -10.22
C THR A 153 2.89 -9.67 -8.75
N GLN A 154 2.45 -8.78 -7.87
CA GLN A 154 2.45 -9.01 -6.41
C GLN A 154 1.65 -10.26 -6.05
N ALA A 155 0.44 -10.41 -6.58
CA ALA A 155 -0.41 -11.56 -6.31
C ALA A 155 0.22 -12.88 -6.77
N ILE A 156 0.77 -12.92 -7.99
CA ILE A 156 1.44 -14.10 -8.56
C ILE A 156 2.61 -14.51 -7.67
N VAL A 157 3.49 -13.58 -7.33
CA VAL A 157 4.70 -13.89 -6.56
C VAL A 157 4.37 -14.22 -5.10
N THR A 158 3.37 -13.59 -4.51
CA THR A 158 2.87 -13.97 -3.18
C THR A 158 2.32 -15.39 -3.18
N PHE A 159 1.56 -15.78 -4.21
CA PHE A 159 0.99 -17.13 -4.34
C PHE A 159 2.07 -18.22 -4.39
N PHE A 160 3.11 -17.99 -5.15
CA PHE A 160 4.20 -18.97 -5.28
C PHE A 160 5.21 -18.88 -4.14
N GLY A 161 5.41 -17.71 -3.53
CA GLY A 161 6.48 -17.46 -2.56
C GLY A 161 6.53 -18.48 -1.42
N GLY A 162 5.42 -18.72 -0.74
CA GLY A 162 5.37 -19.71 0.33
C GLY A 162 5.50 -21.15 -0.15
N LYS A 163 5.01 -21.46 -1.35
CA LYS A 163 5.16 -22.80 -1.96
C LYS A 163 6.61 -23.09 -2.33
N VAL A 164 7.33 -22.08 -2.84
CA VAL A 164 8.77 -22.17 -3.12
C VAL A 164 9.55 -22.36 -1.84
N VAL A 165 9.23 -21.67 -0.74
CA VAL A 165 9.84 -21.91 0.56
C VAL A 165 9.71 -23.39 0.96
N VAL A 166 8.48 -23.94 0.92
CA VAL A 166 8.23 -25.35 1.27
C VAL A 166 8.94 -26.31 0.32
N TRP A 167 8.95 -26.00 -0.98
CA TRP A 167 9.64 -26.82 -1.97
C TRP A 167 11.15 -26.87 -1.74
N VAL A 168 11.79 -25.72 -1.51
CA VAL A 168 13.23 -25.65 -1.20
C VAL A 168 13.51 -26.37 0.11
N PHE A 169 12.67 -26.19 1.14
CA PHE A 169 12.80 -26.89 2.42
C PHE A 169 12.73 -28.41 2.26
N SER A 170 11.78 -28.92 1.43
CA SER A 170 11.68 -30.35 1.15
C SER A 170 12.95 -30.91 0.49
N LYS A 171 13.57 -30.13 -0.42
CA LYS A 171 14.82 -30.52 -1.09
C LYS A 171 16.00 -30.52 -0.16
N ILE A 172 16.15 -29.52 0.70
CA ILE A 172 17.24 -29.44 1.69
C ILE A 172 17.16 -30.58 2.71
N MET A 173 15.93 -30.90 3.16
CA MET A 173 15.68 -31.96 4.14
C MET A 173 15.66 -33.37 3.54
N GLY A 174 15.63 -33.51 2.22
CA GLY A 174 15.47 -34.82 1.55
C GLY A 174 14.13 -35.51 1.82
N ILE A 175 13.06 -34.75 2.12
CA ILE A 175 11.71 -35.25 2.42
C ILE A 175 10.71 -34.87 1.33
N GLY A 176 9.59 -35.58 1.25
CA GLY A 176 8.50 -35.24 0.32
C GLY A 176 7.88 -33.87 0.62
N TYR A 177 7.34 -33.19 -0.42
CA TYR A 177 6.72 -31.88 -0.29
C TYR A 177 5.58 -31.85 0.75
N ASP A 178 4.75 -32.89 0.82
CA ASP A 178 3.61 -32.97 1.75
C ASP A 178 4.10 -33.00 3.20
N LYS A 179 5.15 -33.77 3.50
CA LYS A 179 5.75 -33.79 4.85
C LYS A 179 6.36 -32.43 5.20
N ALA A 180 7.08 -31.80 4.25
CA ALA A 180 7.66 -30.47 4.44
C ALA A 180 6.55 -29.41 4.65
N SER A 181 5.42 -29.54 3.94
CA SER A 181 4.26 -28.65 4.08
C SER A 181 3.63 -28.75 5.45
N VAL A 182 3.41 -29.97 5.96
CA VAL A 182 2.90 -30.20 7.32
C VAL A 182 3.85 -29.62 8.38
N LEU A 183 5.16 -29.87 8.26
CA LEU A 183 6.16 -29.28 9.16
C LEU A 183 6.12 -27.76 9.14
N SER A 184 5.92 -27.11 7.98
CA SER A 184 5.85 -25.67 7.87
C SER A 184 4.69 -25.02 8.66
N GLY A 185 3.63 -25.76 8.93
CA GLY A 185 2.52 -25.31 9.80
C GLY A 185 2.89 -25.30 11.29
N ASN A 186 3.95 -25.98 11.69
CA ASN A 186 4.43 -26.06 13.07
C ASN A 186 5.78 -25.36 13.24
N GLN A 187 6.05 -24.30 12.50
CA GLN A 187 7.37 -23.62 12.50
C GLN A 187 7.80 -23.12 13.88
N ALA A 188 6.87 -22.74 14.75
CA ALA A 188 7.14 -22.27 16.10
C ALA A 188 7.82 -23.34 17.00
N HIS A 189 7.66 -24.61 16.64
CA HIS A 189 8.26 -25.74 17.38
C HIS A 189 9.50 -26.33 16.70
N MET A 190 9.94 -25.74 15.58
CA MET A 190 11.16 -26.16 14.91
C MET A 190 12.39 -25.76 15.71
N THR A 191 13.36 -26.68 15.84
CA THR A 191 14.62 -26.46 16.56
C THR A 191 15.81 -27.06 15.79
N GLY A 192 17.03 -26.64 16.16
CA GLY A 192 18.28 -27.20 15.63
C GLY A 192 18.40 -27.09 14.12
N SER A 193 18.86 -28.19 13.50
CA SER A 193 19.09 -28.25 12.04
C SER A 193 17.83 -28.05 11.21
N THR A 194 16.66 -28.48 11.69
CA THR A 194 15.40 -28.30 10.98
C THR A 194 15.04 -26.83 10.85
N LEU A 195 15.16 -26.05 11.93
CA LEU A 195 14.96 -24.61 11.92
C LEU A 195 15.95 -23.91 10.99
N HIS A 196 17.23 -24.26 11.08
CA HIS A 196 18.28 -23.69 10.22
C HIS A 196 17.98 -23.92 8.73
N ASN A 197 17.61 -25.15 8.36
CA ASN A 197 17.26 -25.51 6.98
C ASN A 197 15.99 -24.77 6.52
N TYR A 198 15.04 -24.57 7.41
CA TYR A 198 13.81 -23.81 7.11
C TYR A 198 14.10 -22.32 6.90
N ILE A 199 14.92 -21.70 7.73
CA ILE A 199 15.42 -20.32 7.53
C ILE A 199 16.16 -20.19 6.21
N THR A 200 17.03 -21.16 5.87
CA THR A 200 17.75 -21.19 4.60
C THR A 200 16.80 -21.25 3.40
N SER A 201 15.69 -21.96 3.51
CA SER A 201 14.67 -22.00 2.44
C SER A 201 13.99 -20.65 2.20
N TYR A 202 13.78 -19.84 3.23
CA TYR A 202 13.30 -18.47 3.09
C TYR A 202 14.30 -17.56 2.37
N LYS A 203 15.61 -17.71 2.68
CA LYS A 203 16.68 -16.93 2.02
C LYS A 203 16.65 -17.13 0.51
N SER A 204 16.32 -18.33 0.02
CA SER A 204 16.20 -18.61 -1.41
C SER A 204 15.14 -17.74 -2.10
N VAL A 205 14.01 -17.49 -1.44
CA VAL A 205 12.95 -16.61 -1.99
C VAL A 205 13.37 -15.14 -1.95
N ILE A 206 14.15 -14.73 -0.94
CA ILE A 206 14.69 -13.37 -0.88
C ILE A 206 15.72 -13.15 -2.00
N TYR A 207 16.53 -14.16 -2.37
CA TYR A 207 17.41 -14.08 -3.56
C TYR A 207 16.61 -13.89 -4.86
N ILE A 208 15.43 -14.49 -4.97
CA ILE A 208 14.52 -14.26 -6.11
C ILE A 208 14.06 -12.79 -6.12
N ALA A 209 13.73 -12.20 -4.96
CA ALA A 209 13.39 -10.78 -4.85
C ALA A 209 14.55 -9.87 -5.27
N ILE A 210 15.77 -10.20 -4.88
CA ILE A 210 16.98 -9.50 -5.33
C ILE A 210 17.10 -9.59 -6.86
N GLY A 211 16.84 -10.74 -7.47
CA GLY A 211 16.83 -10.92 -8.93
C GLY A 211 15.82 -9.99 -9.62
N PHE A 212 14.58 -9.92 -9.13
CA PHE A 212 13.59 -8.97 -9.63
C PHE A 212 14.02 -7.51 -9.47
N THR A 213 14.67 -7.18 -8.36
CA THR A 213 15.18 -5.83 -8.08
C THR A 213 16.34 -5.47 -9.03
N ILE A 214 17.23 -6.42 -9.35
CA ILE A 214 18.30 -6.24 -10.35
C ILE A 214 17.70 -5.98 -11.73
N LEU A 215 16.67 -6.72 -12.12
CA LEU A 215 15.96 -6.48 -13.38
C LEU A 215 15.30 -5.10 -13.42
N ALA A 216 14.69 -4.66 -12.31
CA ALA A 216 14.11 -3.32 -12.17
C ALA A 216 15.20 -2.23 -12.28
N PHE A 217 16.36 -2.44 -11.67
CA PHE A 217 17.54 -1.57 -11.81
C PHE A 217 17.97 -1.46 -13.28
N ILE A 218 18.16 -2.57 -13.98
CA ILE A 218 18.54 -2.59 -15.39
C ILE A 218 17.49 -1.84 -16.22
N CYS A 219 16.20 -2.08 -16.01
CA CYS A 219 15.13 -1.36 -16.71
C CYS A 219 15.18 0.15 -16.42
N SER A 220 15.53 0.58 -15.21
CA SER A 220 15.61 2.01 -14.86
C SER A 220 16.70 2.76 -15.65
N LEU A 221 17.76 2.08 -16.09
CA LEU A 221 18.80 2.67 -16.90
C LEU A 221 18.29 3.11 -18.29
N PHE A 222 17.24 2.45 -18.80
CA PHE A 222 16.64 2.78 -20.10
C PHE A 222 15.75 4.04 -20.06
N LEU A 223 15.48 4.62 -18.91
CA LEU A 223 14.73 5.88 -18.80
C LEU A 223 15.55 7.03 -19.44
N LYS A 224 14.89 7.85 -20.26
CA LYS A 224 15.45 9.04 -20.89
C LYS A 224 14.80 10.29 -20.32
N GLU A 225 15.51 10.98 -19.45
CA GLU A 225 15.06 12.19 -18.77
C GLU A 225 15.82 13.42 -19.27
N ARG A 226 15.14 14.57 -19.24
CA ARG A 226 15.73 15.89 -19.48
C ARG A 226 15.48 16.78 -18.24
N PRO A 227 16.33 17.78 -17.97
CA PRO A 227 16.11 18.71 -16.84
C PRO A 227 14.74 19.37 -16.86
N SER A 228 14.21 19.71 -18.03
CA SER A 228 12.87 20.28 -18.21
C SER A 228 11.71 19.38 -17.72
N ASP A 229 11.95 18.09 -17.49
CA ASP A 229 10.90 17.17 -17.05
C ASP A 229 10.64 17.26 -15.53
N TYR A 230 11.60 17.78 -14.74
CA TYR A 230 11.53 17.81 -13.28
C TYR A 230 11.90 19.16 -12.63
N THR A 231 12.48 20.10 -13.38
CA THR A 231 12.75 21.45 -12.86
C THR A 231 11.47 22.28 -12.91
N GLU A 232 11.13 22.92 -11.79
CA GLU A 232 10.02 23.88 -11.74
C GLU A 232 10.37 25.13 -12.57
N THR A 233 9.42 25.62 -13.32
CA THR A 233 9.55 26.92 -14.01
C THR A 233 9.53 28.07 -13.01
N GLU A 234 10.10 29.24 -13.38
CA GLU A 234 10.06 30.43 -12.52
C GLU A 234 8.63 30.84 -12.15
N ALA A 235 7.67 30.65 -13.06
CA ALA A 235 6.26 30.90 -12.82
C ALA A 235 5.66 29.95 -11.76
N GLU A 236 5.97 28.65 -11.83
CA GLU A 236 5.55 27.66 -10.85
C GLU A 236 6.20 27.91 -9.48
N LEU A 237 7.47 28.34 -9.46
CA LEU A 237 8.18 28.76 -8.24
C LEU A 237 7.57 30.01 -7.62
N ALA A 238 7.17 30.99 -8.43
CA ALA A 238 6.48 32.19 -7.98
C ALA A 238 5.08 31.86 -7.43
N GLU A 239 4.34 31.02 -8.12
CA GLU A 239 3.03 30.54 -7.68
C GLU A 239 3.12 29.72 -6.38
N ARG A 240 4.14 28.86 -6.24
CA ARG A 240 4.43 28.12 -5.01
C ARG A 240 4.83 29.04 -3.85
N LYS A 241 5.59 30.12 -4.11
CA LYS A 241 5.92 31.14 -3.12
C LYS A 241 4.70 31.98 -2.73
N ALA A 242 3.84 32.31 -3.68
CA ALA A 242 2.57 33.01 -3.41
C ALA A 242 1.57 32.11 -2.62
N LYS A 243 1.53 30.79 -2.90
CA LYS A 243 0.74 29.82 -2.14
C LYS A 243 1.25 29.57 -0.70
N LYS A 244 2.43 30.09 -0.31
CA LYS A 244 2.91 30.04 1.09
C LYS A 244 2.05 30.84 2.08
N ALA A 245 1.14 31.68 1.62
CA ALA A 245 0.14 32.37 2.44
C ALA A 245 -1.09 31.49 2.73
N VAL A 246 -0.95 30.17 2.72
CA VAL A 246 -2.02 29.23 3.04
C VAL A 246 -2.41 29.36 4.50
N ASN A 247 -3.67 29.69 4.75
CA ASN A 247 -4.18 29.81 6.12
C ASN A 247 -4.32 28.43 6.78
N PHE A 248 -3.25 27.95 7.41
CA PHE A 248 -3.21 26.67 8.12
C PHE A 248 -4.25 26.56 9.25
N LYS A 249 -4.82 27.70 9.74
CA LYS A 249 -5.90 27.67 10.72
C LYS A 249 -7.14 26.95 10.19
N MET A 250 -7.33 26.89 8.88
CA MET A 250 -8.42 26.11 8.30
C MET A 250 -8.29 24.61 8.55
N LEU A 251 -7.06 24.07 8.61
CA LEU A 251 -6.82 22.66 8.93
C LEU A 251 -7.17 22.31 10.39
N ALA A 252 -7.28 23.30 11.26
CA ALA A 252 -7.69 23.14 12.65
C ALA A 252 -9.22 23.23 12.85
N GLN A 253 -10.01 23.33 11.76
CA GLN A 253 -11.48 23.31 11.87
C GLN A 253 -11.97 21.97 12.41
N LYS A 254 -13.01 22.02 13.23
CA LYS A 254 -13.59 20.85 13.91
C LYS A 254 -13.86 19.67 12.99
N ASP A 255 -14.43 19.94 11.81
CA ASP A 255 -14.81 18.87 10.84
C ASP A 255 -13.55 18.17 10.29
N ILE A 256 -12.49 18.93 10.00
CA ILE A 256 -11.21 18.40 9.52
C ILE A 256 -10.52 17.59 10.62
N VAL A 257 -10.49 18.12 11.85
CA VAL A 257 -9.92 17.41 13.01
C VAL A 257 -10.67 16.11 13.27
N LEU A 258 -12.01 16.10 13.20
CA LEU A 258 -12.81 14.87 13.34
C LEU A 258 -12.47 13.85 12.26
N PHE A 259 -12.32 14.29 11.01
CA PHE A 259 -11.97 13.39 9.91
C PHE A 259 -10.54 12.84 10.04
N VAL A 260 -9.58 13.68 10.43
CA VAL A 260 -8.19 13.23 10.68
C VAL A 260 -8.14 12.25 11.84
N THR A 261 -8.91 12.48 12.92
CA THR A 261 -9.04 11.55 14.05
C THR A 261 -9.66 10.23 13.60
N PHE A 262 -10.70 10.25 12.76
CA PHE A 262 -11.25 9.04 12.15
C PHE A 262 -10.17 8.27 11.37
N LEU A 263 -9.41 8.94 10.49
CA LEU A 263 -8.33 8.31 9.74
C LEU A 263 -7.26 7.71 10.67
N ALA A 264 -6.87 8.42 11.71
CA ALA A 264 -5.90 7.93 12.70
C ALA A 264 -6.38 6.65 13.38
N LEU A 265 -7.63 6.59 13.86
CA LEU A 265 -8.20 5.41 14.50
C LEU A 265 -8.31 4.21 13.56
N ILE A 266 -8.70 4.42 12.30
CA ILE A 266 -8.69 3.37 11.28
C ILE A 266 -7.28 2.84 11.06
N ARG A 267 -6.27 3.74 11.01
CA ARG A 267 -4.86 3.35 10.85
C ARG A 267 -4.34 2.58 12.06
N VAL A 268 -4.72 2.97 13.30
CA VAL A 268 -4.41 2.17 14.50
C VAL A 268 -4.90 0.74 14.32
N GLY A 269 -6.18 0.54 13.99
CA GLY A 269 -6.73 -0.79 13.80
C GLY A 269 -6.06 -1.57 12.65
N ALA A 270 -5.73 -0.91 11.55
CA ALA A 270 -5.03 -1.55 10.43
C ALA A 270 -3.60 -1.98 10.80
N TYR A 271 -2.82 -1.10 11.46
CA TYR A 271 -1.44 -1.39 11.86
C TYR A 271 -1.32 -2.47 12.93
N LEU A 272 -2.36 -2.66 13.78
CA LEU A 272 -2.39 -3.74 14.76
C LEU A 272 -2.45 -5.13 14.12
N VAL A 273 -3.06 -5.29 12.93
CA VAL A 273 -3.34 -6.61 12.37
C VAL A 273 -2.70 -6.88 11.01
N THR A 274 -2.67 -5.89 10.11
CA THR A 274 -2.32 -6.13 8.69
C THR A 274 -0.89 -6.63 8.48
N PRO A 275 0.16 -6.08 9.11
CA PRO A 275 1.53 -6.54 8.92
C PRO A 275 1.77 -7.95 9.43
N TYR A 276 0.92 -8.42 10.34
CA TYR A 276 1.09 -9.68 11.06
C TYR A 276 0.25 -10.83 10.50
N PHE A 277 -0.51 -10.64 9.41
CA PHE A 277 -1.32 -11.71 8.82
C PHE A 277 -0.54 -13.00 8.55
N PRO A 278 0.67 -12.97 7.92
CA PRO A 278 1.40 -14.18 7.65
C PRO A 278 1.76 -14.95 8.91
N ILE A 279 2.14 -14.23 9.96
CA ILE A 279 2.55 -14.79 11.25
C ILE A 279 1.34 -15.33 12.01
N TYR A 280 0.27 -14.55 12.09
CA TYR A 280 -0.98 -14.97 12.73
C TYR A 280 -1.54 -16.27 12.12
N LEU A 281 -1.58 -16.33 10.78
CA LEU A 281 -2.07 -17.53 10.08
C LEU A 281 -1.18 -18.75 10.29
N ASN A 282 0.15 -18.56 10.27
CA ASN A 282 1.08 -19.68 10.35
C ASN A 282 1.37 -20.09 11.81
N ASN A 283 1.70 -19.15 12.72
CA ASN A 283 2.14 -19.47 14.08
C ASN A 283 0.98 -19.68 15.06
N PHE A 284 -0.08 -18.87 14.94
CA PHE A 284 -1.21 -18.95 15.88
C PHE A 284 -2.28 -19.94 15.42
N LEU A 285 -2.60 -19.97 14.13
CA LEU A 285 -3.61 -20.88 13.56
C LEU A 285 -3.01 -22.16 12.97
N HIS A 286 -1.67 -22.32 12.99
CA HIS A 286 -0.93 -23.48 12.48
C HIS A 286 -1.27 -23.84 11.02
N ILE A 287 -1.63 -22.84 10.20
CA ILE A 287 -1.90 -23.04 8.77
C ILE A 287 -0.58 -23.21 8.03
N GLN A 288 -0.51 -24.23 7.18
CA GLN A 288 0.68 -24.53 6.36
C GLN A 288 1.11 -23.34 5.52
N ARG A 289 2.42 -23.09 5.40
CA ARG A 289 3.00 -21.91 4.75
C ARG A 289 2.53 -21.68 3.32
N GLY A 290 2.39 -22.76 2.53
CA GLY A 290 1.85 -22.67 1.15
C GLY A 290 0.40 -22.19 1.11
N THR A 291 -0.42 -22.65 2.04
CA THR A 291 -1.84 -22.23 2.19
C THR A 291 -1.94 -20.78 2.66
N VAL A 292 -1.09 -20.35 3.59
CA VAL A 292 -1.00 -18.93 4.01
C VAL A 292 -0.77 -18.02 2.81
N SER A 293 0.18 -18.35 1.94
CA SER A 293 0.44 -17.58 0.72
C SER A 293 -0.77 -17.53 -0.22
N THR A 294 -1.51 -18.63 -0.33
CA THR A 294 -2.76 -18.67 -1.12
C THR A 294 -3.83 -17.73 -0.52
N ILE A 295 -4.03 -17.77 0.81
CA ILE A 295 -4.99 -16.91 1.51
C ILE A 295 -4.65 -15.43 1.32
N ILE A 296 -3.37 -15.05 1.46
CA ILE A 296 -2.92 -13.66 1.29
C ILE A 296 -3.06 -13.22 -0.18
N THR A 297 -2.86 -14.11 -1.12
CA THR A 297 -3.10 -13.82 -2.54
C THR A 297 -4.58 -13.55 -2.81
N LEU A 298 -5.48 -14.38 -2.28
CA LEU A 298 -6.92 -14.16 -2.38
C LEU A 298 -7.35 -12.84 -1.77
N GLN A 299 -6.71 -12.41 -0.68
CA GLN A 299 -6.90 -11.09 -0.08
C GLN A 299 -6.59 -9.96 -1.08
N THR A 300 -5.53 -10.08 -1.89
CA THR A 300 -5.19 -9.09 -2.92
C THR A 300 -6.27 -9.00 -3.99
N PHE A 301 -6.84 -10.12 -4.42
CA PHE A 301 -7.98 -10.13 -5.34
C PHE A 301 -9.23 -9.50 -4.72
N ALA A 302 -9.49 -9.74 -3.43
CA ALA A 302 -10.60 -9.11 -2.72
C ALA A 302 -10.49 -7.58 -2.72
N MET A 303 -9.27 -7.03 -2.61
CA MET A 303 -9.03 -5.59 -2.71
C MET A 303 -9.43 -5.04 -4.08
N LEU A 304 -9.07 -5.73 -5.18
CA LEU A 304 -9.45 -5.32 -6.54
C LEU A 304 -10.97 -5.29 -6.72
N ILE A 305 -11.66 -6.33 -6.25
CA ILE A 305 -13.13 -6.40 -6.26
C ILE A 305 -13.71 -5.25 -5.42
N GLY A 306 -13.15 -5.00 -4.24
CA GLY A 306 -13.57 -3.92 -3.36
C GLY A 306 -13.50 -2.56 -4.03
N TYR A 307 -12.41 -2.25 -4.71
CA TYR A 307 -12.23 -0.97 -5.42
C TYR A 307 -13.24 -0.77 -6.55
N THR A 308 -13.65 -1.82 -7.25
CA THR A 308 -14.66 -1.73 -8.31
C THR A 308 -16.07 -1.54 -7.76
N PHE A 309 -16.36 -2.09 -6.57
CA PHE A 309 -17.66 -2.01 -5.93
C PHE A 309 -17.88 -0.67 -5.17
N ALA A 310 -16.81 -0.05 -4.70
CA ALA A 310 -16.84 1.15 -3.87
C ALA A 310 -17.63 2.33 -4.49
N PRO A 311 -17.43 2.73 -5.77
CA PRO A 311 -18.15 3.85 -6.36
C PRO A 311 -19.66 3.62 -6.48
N TRP A 312 -20.07 2.36 -6.71
CA TRP A 312 -21.49 2.02 -6.75
C TRP A 312 -22.15 2.21 -5.39
N LEU A 313 -21.49 1.78 -4.32
CA LEU A 313 -21.99 1.92 -2.96
C LEU A 313 -22.02 3.40 -2.52
N GLU A 314 -20.97 4.16 -2.86
CA GLU A 314 -20.89 5.60 -2.60
C GLU A 314 -22.05 6.37 -3.26
N LYS A 315 -22.32 6.10 -4.53
CA LYS A 315 -23.42 6.73 -5.27
C LYS A 315 -24.78 6.42 -4.63
N LYS A 316 -24.96 5.23 -4.05
CA LYS A 316 -26.23 4.80 -3.44
C LYS A 316 -26.44 5.36 -2.04
N LEU A 317 -25.42 5.35 -1.20
CA LEU A 317 -25.50 5.65 0.24
C LEU A 317 -24.90 7.01 0.62
N GLY A 318 -24.08 7.59 -0.27
CA GLY A 318 -23.25 8.75 0.01
C GLY A 318 -21.92 8.34 0.68
N SER A 319 -20.93 9.25 0.67
CA SER A 319 -19.53 8.93 1.05
C SER A 319 -19.41 8.46 2.51
N ILE A 320 -19.99 9.19 3.47
CA ILE A 320 -19.83 8.89 4.90
C ILE A 320 -20.53 7.59 5.30
N VAL A 321 -21.76 7.37 4.81
CA VAL A 321 -22.49 6.15 5.12
C VAL A 321 -21.83 4.94 4.48
N SER A 322 -21.34 5.05 3.24
CA SER A 322 -20.63 3.97 2.56
C SER A 322 -19.36 3.56 3.30
N ILE A 323 -18.51 4.54 3.70
CA ILE A 323 -17.31 4.27 4.51
C ILE A 323 -17.70 3.57 5.80
N SER A 324 -18.72 4.09 6.52
CA SER A 324 -19.14 3.54 7.81
C SER A 324 -19.69 2.11 7.67
N VAL A 325 -20.51 1.83 6.66
CA VAL A 325 -21.06 0.48 6.42
C VAL A 325 -19.94 -0.50 6.10
N MET A 326 -19.05 -0.17 5.15
CA MET A 326 -17.92 -1.03 4.78
C MET A 326 -17.00 -1.31 5.98
N THR A 327 -16.69 -0.29 6.77
CA THR A 327 -15.79 -0.42 7.92
C THR A 327 -16.45 -1.17 9.08
N LEU A 328 -17.71 -0.87 9.44
CA LEU A 328 -18.41 -1.58 10.50
C LEU A 328 -18.68 -3.05 10.17
N SER A 329 -18.94 -3.36 8.90
CA SER A 329 -19.08 -4.76 8.46
C SER A 329 -17.80 -5.58 8.64
N CYS A 330 -16.63 -4.94 8.78
CA CYS A 330 -15.39 -5.62 9.12
C CYS A 330 -15.30 -6.02 10.59
N THR A 331 -16.04 -5.37 11.49
CA THR A 331 -15.97 -5.64 12.94
C THR A 331 -16.33 -7.10 13.27
N PRO A 332 -17.48 -7.67 12.86
CA PRO A 332 -17.78 -9.07 13.13
C PRO A 332 -16.76 -10.03 12.49
N LEU A 333 -16.22 -9.69 11.31
CA LEU A 333 -15.19 -10.49 10.65
C LEU A 333 -13.88 -10.50 11.46
N MET A 334 -13.50 -9.36 12.06
CA MET A 334 -12.34 -9.30 12.96
C MET A 334 -12.56 -10.13 14.23
N LEU A 335 -13.76 -10.12 14.81
CA LEU A 335 -14.08 -10.96 15.97
C LEU A 335 -14.02 -12.46 15.63
N LEU A 336 -14.44 -12.86 14.43
CA LEU A 336 -14.27 -14.22 13.93
C LEU A 336 -12.79 -14.57 13.74
N MET A 337 -11.98 -13.66 13.21
CA MET A 337 -10.54 -13.88 13.13
C MET A 337 -9.91 -14.04 14.51
N ALA A 338 -10.25 -13.21 15.49
CA ALA A 338 -9.73 -13.34 16.85
C ALA A 338 -9.99 -14.72 17.47
N LYS A 339 -11.10 -15.34 17.09
CA LYS A 339 -11.50 -16.70 17.54
C LYS A 339 -11.21 -17.79 16.49
N GLY A 340 -10.22 -17.62 15.63
CA GLY A 340 -9.96 -18.52 14.49
C GLY A 340 -9.87 -20.01 14.87
N ASN A 341 -9.40 -20.33 16.07
CA ASN A 341 -9.28 -21.71 16.57
C ASN A 341 -10.61 -22.46 16.70
N ILE A 342 -11.76 -21.77 16.71
CA ILE A 342 -13.08 -22.43 16.78
C ILE A 342 -13.42 -23.24 15.51
N PHE A 343 -12.74 -22.97 14.39
CA PHE A 343 -13.01 -23.63 13.12
C PHE A 343 -12.33 -25.01 12.98
N GLY A 344 -11.50 -25.41 13.94
CA GLY A 344 -10.86 -26.74 13.96
C GLY A 344 -10.14 -27.08 12.66
N SER A 345 -10.41 -28.23 12.07
CA SER A 345 -9.79 -28.71 10.81
C SER A 345 -10.08 -27.81 9.60
N ASN A 346 -11.18 -27.03 9.63
CA ASN A 346 -11.58 -26.15 8.54
C ASN A 346 -11.04 -24.72 8.67
N VAL A 347 -10.14 -24.47 9.63
CA VAL A 347 -9.61 -23.13 9.95
C VAL A 347 -9.06 -22.40 8.73
N ALA A 348 -8.34 -23.08 7.85
CA ALA A 348 -7.73 -22.47 6.68
C ALA A 348 -8.77 -21.92 5.69
N ILE A 349 -9.86 -22.68 5.44
CA ILE A 349 -10.93 -22.26 4.53
C ILE A 349 -11.76 -21.15 5.18
N ALA A 350 -12.19 -21.34 6.44
CA ALA A 350 -13.02 -20.39 7.14
C ALA A 350 -12.32 -19.03 7.29
N ILE A 351 -11.09 -19.02 7.78
CA ILE A 351 -10.30 -17.80 7.94
C ILE A 351 -9.92 -17.20 6.58
N GLY A 352 -9.66 -18.01 5.56
CA GLY A 352 -9.47 -17.55 4.19
C GLY A 352 -10.65 -16.74 3.68
N ILE A 353 -11.88 -17.23 3.86
CA ILE A 353 -13.13 -16.52 3.49
C ILE A 353 -13.29 -15.24 4.32
N VAL A 354 -13.11 -15.33 5.64
CA VAL A 354 -13.25 -14.18 6.55
C VAL A 354 -12.24 -13.07 6.17
N LEU A 355 -10.98 -13.43 5.92
CA LEU A 355 -9.95 -12.49 5.55
C LEU A 355 -10.20 -11.87 4.16
N PHE A 356 -10.69 -12.68 3.20
CA PHE A 356 -11.10 -12.21 1.87
C PHE A 356 -12.18 -11.13 1.99
N LEU A 357 -13.28 -11.40 2.69
CA LEU A 357 -14.39 -10.47 2.88
C LEU A 357 -13.94 -9.22 3.64
N ARG A 358 -13.20 -9.37 4.75
CA ARG A 358 -12.68 -8.25 5.55
C ARG A 358 -11.79 -7.35 4.70
N SER A 359 -10.88 -7.93 3.93
CA SER A 359 -9.92 -7.15 3.12
C SER A 359 -10.60 -6.47 1.94
N GLY A 360 -11.56 -7.11 1.31
CA GLY A 360 -12.39 -6.49 0.28
C GLY A 360 -13.13 -5.25 0.81
N LEU A 361 -13.81 -5.37 1.94
CA LEU A 361 -14.59 -4.28 2.55
C LEU A 361 -13.72 -3.11 3.03
N VAL A 362 -12.63 -3.38 3.76
CA VAL A 362 -11.74 -2.31 4.24
C VAL A 362 -11.14 -1.54 3.08
N ASN A 363 -10.62 -2.26 2.07
CA ASN A 363 -9.98 -1.60 0.93
C ASN A 363 -10.99 -0.92 0.01
N ALA A 364 -12.22 -1.43 -0.12
CA ALA A 364 -13.31 -0.73 -0.80
C ALA A 364 -13.58 0.66 -0.21
N SER A 365 -13.40 0.85 1.09
CA SER A 365 -13.60 2.16 1.72
C SER A 365 -12.51 3.19 1.37
N MET A 366 -11.31 2.76 0.95
CA MET A 366 -10.16 3.64 0.74
C MET A 366 -10.35 4.68 -0.37
N PRO A 367 -10.84 4.35 -1.58
CA PRO A 367 -11.07 5.37 -2.61
C PRO A 367 -12.08 6.41 -2.17
N VAL A 368 -13.12 5.99 -1.46
CA VAL A 368 -14.16 6.90 -0.94
C VAL A 368 -13.58 7.81 0.16
N GLN A 369 -12.71 7.26 1.04
CA GLN A 369 -12.00 8.07 2.04
C GLN A 369 -11.09 9.11 1.39
N GLN A 370 -10.37 8.75 0.32
CA GLN A 370 -9.48 9.67 -0.40
C GLN A 370 -10.28 10.77 -1.12
N SER A 371 -11.40 10.43 -1.75
CA SER A 371 -12.29 11.40 -2.39
C SER A 371 -12.85 12.38 -1.35
N LEU A 372 -13.37 11.87 -0.24
CA LEU A 372 -13.88 12.69 0.85
C LEU A 372 -12.79 13.58 1.46
N GLN A 373 -11.57 13.06 1.62
CA GLN A 373 -10.40 13.82 2.09
C GLN A 373 -10.14 15.04 1.20
N MET A 374 -10.22 14.89 -0.11
CA MET A 374 -9.99 16.01 -1.05
C MET A 374 -11.16 17.00 -1.08
N ALA A 375 -12.39 16.52 -0.86
CA ALA A 375 -13.59 17.36 -0.84
C ALA A 375 -13.74 18.19 0.45
N LEU A 376 -13.13 17.76 1.55
CA LEU A 376 -13.18 18.48 2.84
C LEU A 376 -12.40 19.80 2.85
N VAL A 377 -11.45 19.99 1.93
CA VAL A 377 -10.57 21.15 1.89
C VAL A 377 -10.55 21.80 0.51
N PRO A 378 -10.42 23.13 0.43
CA PRO A 378 -10.25 23.85 -0.83
C PRO A 378 -9.03 23.34 -1.62
N LYS A 379 -9.04 23.49 -2.96
CA LYS A 379 -8.00 22.97 -3.86
C LYS A 379 -6.57 23.39 -3.45
N ASN A 380 -6.39 24.62 -2.97
CA ASN A 380 -5.09 25.15 -2.53
C ASN A 380 -4.57 24.52 -1.22
N LEU A 381 -5.43 23.94 -0.39
CA LEU A 381 -5.07 23.29 0.88
C LEU A 381 -4.86 21.77 0.75
N ARG A 382 -5.28 21.14 -0.35
CA ARG A 382 -5.18 19.69 -0.57
C ARG A 382 -3.77 19.13 -0.37
N PRO A 383 -2.68 19.76 -0.87
CA PRO A 383 -1.33 19.26 -0.62
C PRO A 383 -0.93 19.30 0.86
N ALA A 384 -1.26 20.40 1.56
CA ALA A 384 -0.98 20.54 2.99
C ALA A 384 -1.76 19.53 3.83
N PHE A 385 -3.02 19.26 3.46
CA PHE A 385 -3.87 18.27 4.12
C PHE A 385 -3.35 16.83 3.89
N SER A 386 -2.90 16.50 2.68
CA SER A 386 -2.26 15.22 2.39
C SER A 386 -0.97 15.03 3.21
N SER A 387 -0.17 16.08 3.35
CA SER A 387 1.03 16.05 4.20
C SER A 387 0.68 15.83 5.68
N LEU A 388 -0.36 16.51 6.18
CA LEU A 388 -0.85 16.32 7.55
C LEU A 388 -1.28 14.87 7.79
N THR A 389 -2.07 14.29 6.89
CA THR A 389 -2.51 12.89 7.02
C THR A 389 -1.36 11.90 6.95
N THR A 390 -0.33 12.17 6.15
CA THR A 390 0.89 11.36 6.09
C THR A 390 1.67 11.40 7.40
N ILE A 391 1.83 12.59 8.00
CA ILE A 391 2.47 12.76 9.31
C ILE A 391 1.68 12.00 10.39
N VAL A 392 0.36 12.16 10.41
CA VAL A 392 -0.51 11.44 11.36
C VAL A 392 -0.36 9.93 11.20
N ASN A 393 -0.33 9.41 9.97
CA ASN A 393 -0.10 7.98 9.72
C ASN A 393 1.26 7.51 10.25
N ALA A 394 2.33 8.30 10.08
CA ALA A 394 3.66 7.97 10.60
C ALA A 394 3.69 7.95 12.13
N VAL A 395 3.10 8.97 12.78
CA VAL A 395 3.01 9.04 14.25
C VAL A 395 2.20 7.86 14.81
N VAL A 396 1.06 7.54 14.19
CA VAL A 396 0.24 6.38 14.56
C VAL A 396 1.03 5.09 14.35
N GLY A 397 1.76 4.94 13.25
CA GLY A 397 2.59 3.78 12.97
C GLY A 397 3.65 3.54 14.04
N ILE A 398 4.35 4.60 14.47
CA ILE A 398 5.34 4.55 15.56
C ILE A 398 4.64 4.16 16.88
N GLY A 399 3.54 4.83 17.22
CA GLY A 399 2.80 4.56 18.46
C GLY A 399 2.28 3.12 18.54
N VAL A 400 1.67 2.63 17.46
CA VAL A 400 1.19 1.24 17.39
C VAL A 400 2.37 0.25 17.42
N GLY A 401 3.46 0.55 16.71
CA GLY A 401 4.65 -0.29 16.72
C GLY A 401 5.30 -0.40 18.10
N LEU A 402 5.37 0.70 18.86
CA LEU A 402 5.80 0.68 20.26
C LEU A 402 4.85 -0.16 21.13
N PHE A 403 3.54 0.04 20.99
CA PHE A 403 2.55 -0.72 21.73
C PHE A 403 2.62 -2.22 21.42
N THR A 404 2.71 -2.60 20.14
CA THR A 404 2.84 -4.00 19.74
C THR A 404 4.12 -4.63 20.26
N SER A 405 5.27 -3.94 20.15
CA SER A 405 6.56 -4.50 20.55
C SER A 405 6.75 -4.59 22.07
N LEU A 406 6.25 -3.60 22.81
CA LEU A 406 6.47 -3.54 24.26
C LEU A 406 5.44 -4.31 25.09
N PHE A 407 4.21 -4.44 24.56
CA PHE A 407 3.09 -4.95 25.34
C PHE A 407 2.34 -6.11 24.67
N LEU A 408 1.91 -5.94 23.42
CA LEU A 408 0.89 -6.80 22.82
C LEU A 408 1.45 -8.13 22.27
N LEU A 409 2.54 -8.08 21.53
CA LEU A 409 3.08 -9.25 20.78
C LEU A 409 4.22 -9.96 21.51
N LYS A 410 4.28 -9.84 22.84
CA LYS A 410 5.19 -10.63 23.67
C LYS A 410 4.77 -12.10 23.73
N ASP A 411 3.47 -12.35 23.70
CA ASP A 411 2.88 -13.68 23.70
C ASP A 411 2.10 -13.94 22.40
N PRO A 412 2.03 -15.18 21.92
CA PRO A 412 1.26 -15.54 20.71
C PRO A 412 -0.23 -15.15 20.78
N SER A 413 -0.84 -15.15 21.97
CA SER A 413 -2.23 -14.70 22.20
C SER A 413 -2.44 -13.23 21.84
N GLY A 414 -1.38 -12.40 21.87
CA GLY A 414 -1.42 -10.99 21.52
C GLY A 414 -1.88 -10.75 20.07
N TYR A 415 -1.62 -11.67 19.17
CA TYR A 415 -2.12 -11.58 17.78
C TYR A 415 -3.66 -11.66 17.73
N ALA A 416 -4.30 -12.52 18.53
CA ALA A 416 -5.75 -12.58 18.62
C ALA A 416 -6.34 -11.34 19.32
N ILE A 417 -5.69 -10.87 20.39
CA ILE A 417 -6.09 -9.66 21.11
C ILE A 417 -6.04 -8.43 20.19
N ALA A 418 -5.06 -8.35 19.29
CA ALA A 418 -4.96 -7.28 18.31
C ALA A 418 -6.23 -7.09 17.48
N TYR A 419 -6.90 -8.18 17.09
CA TYR A 419 -8.16 -8.12 16.35
C TYR A 419 -9.32 -7.54 17.18
N TYR A 420 -9.41 -7.86 18.48
CA TYR A 420 -10.42 -7.27 19.36
C TYR A 420 -10.22 -5.77 19.52
N ILE A 421 -8.98 -5.35 19.75
CA ILE A 421 -8.62 -3.93 19.89
C ILE A 421 -8.91 -3.19 18.57
N ALA A 422 -8.49 -3.74 17.44
CA ALA A 422 -8.73 -3.15 16.12
C ALA A 422 -10.22 -3.04 15.80
N ALA A 423 -11.04 -4.02 16.16
CA ALA A 423 -12.50 -3.99 16.02
C ALA A 423 -13.10 -2.81 16.83
N GLY A 424 -12.65 -2.61 18.08
CA GLY A 424 -13.06 -1.49 18.91
C GLY A 424 -12.72 -0.13 18.28
N PHE A 425 -11.49 0.03 17.78
CA PHE A 425 -11.08 1.25 17.07
C PHE A 425 -11.92 1.53 15.83
N TYR A 426 -12.30 0.51 15.06
CA TYR A 426 -13.16 0.68 13.88
C TYR A 426 -14.55 1.16 14.26
N VAL A 427 -15.13 0.65 15.34
CA VAL A 427 -16.44 1.10 15.83
C VAL A 427 -16.37 2.57 16.26
N VAL A 428 -15.39 2.94 17.09
CA VAL A 428 -15.22 4.32 17.56
C VAL A 428 -14.97 5.28 16.39
N ALA A 429 -14.11 4.88 15.45
CA ALA A 429 -13.84 5.67 14.24
C ALA A 429 -15.13 5.95 13.44
N CYS A 430 -15.96 4.93 13.22
CA CYS A 430 -17.22 5.09 12.49
C CYS A 430 -18.23 5.99 13.22
N ILE A 431 -18.31 5.91 14.54
CA ILE A 431 -19.16 6.80 15.36
C ILE A 431 -18.74 8.26 15.15
N LEU A 432 -17.42 8.55 15.20
CA LEU A 432 -16.91 9.89 14.95
C LEU A 432 -17.16 10.36 13.50
N LEU A 433 -16.99 9.49 12.51
CA LEU A 433 -17.26 9.82 11.11
C LEU A 433 -18.75 10.16 10.87
N LEU A 434 -19.67 9.44 11.52
CA LEU A 434 -21.11 9.66 11.39
C LEU A 434 -21.56 11.03 11.88
N ILE A 435 -20.80 11.70 12.76
CA ILE A 435 -21.06 13.09 13.17
C ILE A 435 -21.06 14.02 11.95
N LEU A 436 -20.21 13.74 10.97
CA LEU A 436 -20.06 14.54 9.74
C LEU A 436 -21.16 14.23 8.69
N LYS A 437 -22.01 13.22 8.90
CA LYS A 437 -23.01 12.75 7.93
C LYS A 437 -23.90 13.86 7.39
N LYS A 438 -24.45 14.71 8.26
CA LYS A 438 -25.38 15.79 7.86
C LYS A 438 -24.79 16.73 6.82
N LYS A 439 -23.48 17.03 6.92
CA LYS A 439 -22.83 18.06 6.13
C LYS A 439 -22.15 17.51 4.88
N TYR A 440 -21.56 16.33 4.96
CA TYR A 440 -20.62 15.84 3.95
C TYR A 440 -21.03 14.52 3.27
N ASN A 441 -22.15 13.88 3.64
CA ASN A 441 -22.50 12.58 3.07
C ASN A 441 -22.71 12.59 1.55
N ARG A 442 -23.16 13.72 0.99
CA ARG A 442 -23.40 13.92 -0.46
C ARG A 442 -22.54 15.03 -1.07
N ILE A 443 -21.39 15.29 -0.49
CA ILE A 443 -20.49 16.34 -0.94
C ILE A 443 -20.00 16.11 -2.38
N MET A 444 -19.74 14.86 -2.75
CA MET A 444 -19.30 14.50 -4.10
C MET A 444 -20.35 14.74 -5.17
N GLU A 445 -21.65 14.62 -4.86
CA GLU A 445 -22.73 14.97 -5.78
C GLU A 445 -22.75 16.47 -6.04
N LYS A 446 -22.56 17.29 -4.99
CA LYS A 446 -22.51 18.75 -5.08
C LYS A 446 -21.30 19.23 -5.89
N GLU A 447 -20.09 18.71 -5.61
CA GLU A 447 -18.89 19.05 -6.40
C GLU A 447 -19.06 18.69 -7.88
N SER A 448 -19.67 17.52 -8.19
CA SER A 448 -19.93 17.10 -9.56
C SER A 448 -20.95 18.00 -10.28
N GLU A 449 -21.91 18.55 -9.57
CA GLU A 449 -22.87 19.52 -10.14
C GLU A 449 -22.22 20.89 -10.38
N GLU A 450 -21.39 21.35 -9.44
CA GLU A 450 -20.61 22.59 -9.59
C GLU A 450 -19.65 22.51 -10.79
N GLU A 451 -18.89 21.42 -10.92
CA GLU A 451 -18.01 21.20 -12.08
C GLU A 451 -18.76 21.17 -13.43
N LYS A 452 -19.98 20.63 -13.45
CA LYS A 452 -20.81 20.62 -14.65
C LYS A 452 -21.30 22.03 -15.02
N ILE A 453 -21.58 22.84 -14.01
CA ILE A 453 -21.99 24.24 -14.20
C ILE A 453 -20.81 25.07 -14.71
N GLU A 454 -19.63 24.92 -14.07
CA GLU A 454 -18.38 25.59 -14.50
C GLU A 454 -18.05 25.26 -15.97
N ARG A 455 -18.05 23.96 -16.35
CA ARG A 455 -17.81 23.54 -17.74
C ARG A 455 -18.81 24.15 -18.73
N LYS A 456 -20.09 24.19 -18.38
CA LYS A 456 -21.10 24.82 -19.26
C LYS A 456 -20.89 26.31 -19.42
N GLN A 457 -20.39 26.97 -18.37
CA GLN A 457 -20.05 28.40 -18.44
C GLN A 457 -18.79 28.64 -19.29
N GLU A 458 -17.76 27.78 -19.15
CA GLU A 458 -16.56 27.83 -19.99
C GLU A 458 -16.89 27.56 -21.48
N GLU A 459 -17.68 26.53 -21.77
CA GLU A 459 -18.14 26.24 -23.15
C GLU A 459 -19.01 27.38 -23.75
N GLN A 460 -19.76 28.07 -22.91
CA GLN A 460 -20.55 29.24 -23.36
C GLN A 460 -19.66 30.47 -23.58
N ALA A 461 -18.62 30.67 -22.79
CA ALA A 461 -17.66 31.73 -22.96
C ALA A 461 -16.83 31.54 -24.24
N GLU A 462 -16.30 30.32 -24.46
CA GLU A 462 -15.58 29.97 -25.69
C GLU A 462 -16.45 30.19 -26.96
N LYS A 463 -17.72 29.77 -26.93
CA LYS A 463 -18.62 29.97 -28.06
C LYS A 463 -18.96 31.45 -28.33
N LYS A 464 -18.94 32.29 -27.29
CA LYS A 464 -19.11 33.76 -27.48
C LYS A 464 -17.88 34.39 -28.07
N GLU A 465 -16.65 33.98 -27.62
CA GLU A 465 -15.40 34.44 -28.18
C GLU A 465 -15.25 34.02 -29.66
N GLU A 466 -15.68 32.79 -30.01
CA GLU A 466 -15.69 32.32 -31.41
C GLU A 466 -16.71 33.06 -32.30
N GLN A 467 -17.80 33.64 -31.72
CA GLN A 467 -18.79 34.40 -32.47
C GLN A 467 -18.42 35.89 -32.62
N GLU A 468 -17.55 36.38 -31.74
CA GLU A 468 -17.06 37.76 -31.77
C GLU A 468 -15.73 37.93 -32.58
N ALA A 469 -15.08 36.82 -32.92
CA ALA A 469 -13.85 36.78 -33.76
C ALA A 469 -14.21 36.56 -35.25
#